data_3f08b33020592d95c7e9387311b5c4a4
#
_entry.id   3f08b33020592d95c7e9387311b5c4a4
#
_cell.length_a   1.000
_cell.length_b   1.000
_cell.length_c   1.000
_cell.angle_alpha   90.00
_cell.angle_beta   90.00
_cell.angle_gamma   90.00
#
_symmetry.space_group_name_H-M   'P 1'
#
loop_
_entity.id
_entity.type
_entity.pdbx_description
1 polymer ?
#
loop_
_entity_poly.entity_id
_entity_poly.type
_entity_poly.pdbx_seq_one_letter_code
_entity_poly.pdbx_strand_id
1 'polypeptide(L)'
;MADRSERAIAIMSARLPEARKVSRVHLTLPASVTCRGLNFHDHVAILRDLSTAGAFFYSEMDVADGTPLSLQFTLSAFGKNIRLVCEGKIVRVERFPRGAATGIAVEFSRCDMSSADIAGKSN
;
A
#
# COMPACT_ATOMS: atom_id res chain seq x y z
N MET A 1 -0.35 7.24 -23.05
CA MET A 1 0.42 7.36 -21.84
C MET A 1 -0.31 6.71 -20.68
N ALA A 2 0.33 5.89 -19.96
CA ALA A 2 -0.32 5.18 -18.88
C ALA A 2 -0.56 6.10 -17.69
N ASP A 3 -1.67 5.98 -17.02
CA ASP A 3 -1.92 6.79 -15.87
C ASP A 3 -1.17 6.17 -14.66
N ARG A 4 -1.28 6.80 -13.52
CA ARG A 4 -0.50 6.37 -12.36
C ARG A 4 -0.89 5.00 -11.86
N SER A 5 -2.17 4.65 -11.94
CA SER A 5 -2.59 3.34 -11.49
C SER A 5 -2.07 2.26 -12.41
N GLU A 6 -2.03 2.52 -13.71
CA GLU A 6 -1.51 1.55 -14.65
C GLU A 6 -0.01 1.36 -14.43
N ARG A 7 0.71 2.45 -14.16
CA ARG A 7 2.13 2.33 -13.88
C ARG A 7 2.35 1.54 -12.60
N ALA A 8 1.52 1.76 -11.59
CA ALA A 8 1.66 1.05 -10.34
C ALA A 8 1.46 -0.44 -10.53
N ILE A 9 0.46 -0.83 -11.31
CA ILE A 9 0.22 -2.24 -11.55
C ILE A 9 1.37 -2.85 -12.34
N ALA A 10 1.89 -2.13 -13.32
CA ALA A 10 3.01 -2.64 -14.09
C ALA A 10 4.23 -2.85 -13.19
N ILE A 11 4.50 -1.93 -12.30
CA ILE A 11 5.62 -2.07 -11.38
C ILE A 11 5.42 -3.23 -10.45
N MET A 12 4.23 -3.35 -9.87
CA MET A 12 3.99 -4.40 -8.91
C MET A 12 3.94 -5.79 -9.55
N SER A 13 3.63 -5.86 -10.85
CA SER A 13 3.58 -7.13 -11.52
C SER A 13 4.93 -7.59 -12.02
N ALA A 14 5.86 -6.67 -12.20
CA ALA A 14 7.13 -7.03 -12.78
C ALA A 14 8.01 -7.67 -11.79
N ARG A 15 8.27 -8.75 -11.63
CA ARG A 15 9.11 -9.39 -10.69
C ARG A 15 10.53 -9.24 -11.11
N LEU A 16 11.03 -8.05 -11.12
CA LEU A 16 12.36 -7.81 -11.58
C LEU A 16 13.39 -8.25 -10.57
N PRO A 17 14.38 -8.92 -10.98
CA PRO A 17 15.41 -9.37 -10.07
C PRO A 17 16.28 -8.23 -9.59
N GLU A 18 16.38 -7.14 -10.30
CA GLU A 18 17.18 -6.10 -9.90
C GLU A 18 16.50 -5.14 -9.10
N ALA A 19 16.68 -5.16 -7.88
CA ALA A 19 15.98 -4.31 -7.00
C ALA A 19 16.64 -3.01 -6.76
N ARG A 20 17.81 -2.79 -7.24
CA ARG A 20 18.42 -1.55 -6.96
C ARG A 20 17.76 -0.38 -7.60
N LYS A 21 17.04 -0.57 -8.65
CA LYS A 21 16.36 0.53 -9.22
C LYS A 21 14.90 0.34 -9.04
N VAL A 22 14.43 0.56 -7.86
CA VAL A 22 13.05 0.38 -7.55
C VAL A 22 12.27 1.58 -8.05
N SER A 23 11.34 1.38 -8.94
CA SER A 23 10.50 2.45 -9.43
C SER A 23 9.43 2.79 -8.42
N ARG A 24 9.13 4.06 -8.32
CA ARG A 24 8.17 4.54 -7.37
C ARG A 24 7.08 5.31 -8.08
N VAL A 25 5.88 5.17 -7.65
CA VAL A 25 4.75 5.88 -8.22
C VAL A 25 4.07 6.69 -7.14
N HIS A 26 3.81 7.96 -7.42
CA HIS A 26 3.05 8.79 -6.50
C HIS A 26 1.58 8.65 -6.85
N LEU A 27 0.79 8.19 -5.92
CA LEU A 27 -0.63 8.14 -6.12
C LEU A 27 -1.32 8.42 -4.82
N THR A 28 -2.44 9.08 -4.89
CA THR A 28 -3.21 9.38 -3.69
C THR A 28 -4.48 8.56 -3.77
N LEU A 29 -4.60 7.60 -2.92
CA LEU A 29 -5.80 6.80 -2.88
C LEU A 29 -6.00 6.18 -1.51
N PRO A 30 -7.24 5.85 -1.18
CA PRO A 30 -7.52 5.27 0.13
C PRO A 30 -6.99 3.85 0.22
N ALA A 31 -6.60 3.47 1.41
CA ALA A 31 -6.11 2.14 1.69
C ALA A 31 -6.58 1.76 3.09
N SER A 32 -6.48 0.50 3.43
CA SER A 32 -6.79 0.07 4.78
C SER A 32 -5.59 -0.68 5.35
N VAL A 33 -5.36 -0.51 6.63
CA VAL A 33 -4.23 -1.10 7.32
C VAL A 33 -4.71 -1.95 8.46
N THR A 34 -4.15 -3.13 8.59
CA THR A 34 -4.45 -4.01 9.71
C THR A 34 -3.14 -4.36 10.41
N CYS A 35 -3.06 -4.08 11.72
CA CYS A 35 -1.91 -4.44 12.53
C CYS A 35 -2.41 -5.40 13.58
N ARG A 36 -2.21 -6.69 13.35
CA ARG A 36 -2.82 -7.69 14.21
C ARG A 36 -2.49 -7.61 15.66
N GLY A 37 -1.36 -7.23 16.00
CA GLY A 37 -1.00 -7.20 17.40
C GLY A 37 -1.41 -5.94 18.12
N LEU A 38 -1.95 -4.96 17.42
CA LEU A 38 -2.26 -3.68 18.01
C LEU A 38 -3.68 -3.27 17.93
N ASN A 39 -4.55 -4.11 17.61
CA ASN A 39 -5.95 -3.75 17.56
C ASN A 39 -6.33 -2.73 16.50
N PHE A 40 -5.51 -2.55 15.49
CA PHE A 40 -5.89 -1.76 14.34
C PHE A 40 -6.33 -2.73 13.25
N HIS A 41 -7.61 -2.64 12.87
CA HIS A 41 -8.18 -3.54 11.89
C HIS A 41 -8.88 -2.71 10.84
N ASP A 42 -8.48 -2.85 9.58
CA ASP A 42 -9.04 -2.08 8.47
C ASP A 42 -9.04 -0.58 8.77
N HIS A 43 -7.95 -0.11 9.34
CA HIS A 43 -7.84 1.29 9.70
C HIS A 43 -7.59 2.12 8.46
N VAL A 44 -8.22 3.26 8.37
CA VAL A 44 -8.13 4.10 7.18
C VAL A 44 -6.76 4.71 7.01
N ALA A 45 -6.27 4.68 5.79
CA ALA A 45 -5.01 5.31 5.44
C ALA A 45 -5.12 5.93 4.06
N ILE A 46 -4.25 6.87 3.76
CA ILE A 46 -4.17 7.47 2.44
C ILE A 46 -2.79 7.18 1.88
N LEU A 47 -2.77 6.35 0.85
CA LEU A 47 -1.53 5.95 0.22
C LEU A 47 -0.99 7.12 -0.58
N ARG A 48 0.29 7.31 -0.55
CA ARG A 48 0.92 8.39 -1.28
C ARG A 48 1.98 7.92 -2.26
N ASP A 49 2.83 7.00 -1.85
CA ASP A 49 3.87 6.48 -2.72
C ASP A 49 3.85 4.97 -2.68
N LEU A 50 4.06 4.35 -3.82
CA LEU A 50 4.07 2.90 -3.92
C LEU A 50 5.21 2.42 -4.80
N SER A 51 5.86 1.34 -4.38
CA SER A 51 6.87 0.67 -5.19
C SER A 51 6.81 -0.81 -4.87
N THR A 52 7.59 -1.63 -5.53
CA THR A 52 7.62 -3.05 -5.23
C THR A 52 8.25 -3.31 -3.88
N ALA A 53 9.05 -2.39 -3.37
CA ALA A 53 9.73 -2.58 -2.10
C ALA A 53 8.91 -2.09 -0.93
N GLY A 54 7.97 -1.21 -1.13
CA GLY A 54 7.22 -0.68 -0.02
C GLY A 54 6.29 0.44 -0.39
N ALA A 55 5.78 1.12 0.62
CA ALA A 55 4.83 2.20 0.43
C ALA A 55 4.98 3.25 1.51
N PHE A 56 4.49 4.43 1.22
CA PHE A 56 4.40 5.48 2.22
C PHE A 56 2.95 5.95 2.24
N PHE A 57 2.36 6.04 3.42
CA PHE A 57 0.98 6.47 3.53
C PHE A 57 0.80 7.32 4.78
N TYR A 58 -0.31 8.02 4.86
CA TYR A 58 -0.67 8.81 6.02
C TYR A 58 -1.82 8.12 6.76
N SER A 59 -1.77 8.14 8.06
CA SER A 59 -2.82 7.53 8.87
C SER A 59 -2.80 8.16 10.25
N GLU A 60 -3.82 7.92 11.03
CA GLU A 60 -3.88 8.43 12.38
C GLU A 60 -3.55 7.36 13.41
N MET A 61 -2.83 6.34 13.00
CA MET A 61 -2.44 5.28 13.92
C MET A 61 -1.21 5.65 14.72
N ASP A 62 -1.18 5.24 15.94
CA ASP A 62 0.00 5.43 16.78
C ASP A 62 0.76 4.12 16.79
N VAL A 63 1.76 4.03 15.95
CA VAL A 63 2.52 2.81 15.77
C VAL A 63 4.01 3.08 15.80
N ALA A 64 4.80 2.06 15.87
CA ALA A 64 6.24 2.19 15.97
C ALA A 64 6.96 1.40 14.89
N ASP A 65 8.22 1.72 14.66
CA ASP A 65 9.04 1.01 13.71
C ASP A 65 9.05 -0.46 14.08
N GLY A 66 9.11 -1.29 13.10
CA GLY A 66 9.16 -2.74 13.30
C GLY A 66 7.78 -3.40 13.40
N THR A 67 6.71 -2.61 13.47
CA THR A 67 5.37 -3.18 13.60
C THR A 67 4.97 -3.88 12.30
N PRO A 68 4.56 -5.13 12.35
CA PRO A 68 4.08 -5.80 11.16
C PRO A 68 2.67 -5.35 10.82
N LEU A 69 2.38 -5.29 9.55
CA LEU A 69 1.05 -4.88 9.12
C LEU A 69 0.69 -5.44 7.76
N SER A 70 -0.57 -5.32 7.43
CA SER A 70 -1.10 -5.65 6.13
C SER A 70 -1.72 -4.38 5.56
N LEU A 71 -1.39 -4.05 4.33
CA LEU A 71 -1.90 -2.86 3.65
C LEU A 71 -2.72 -3.34 2.47
N GLN A 72 -3.95 -2.85 2.35
CA GLN A 72 -4.82 -3.26 1.27
C GLN A 72 -5.36 -2.07 0.51
N PHE A 73 -5.33 -2.12 -0.79
CA PHE A 73 -5.86 -1.06 -1.62
C PHE A 73 -6.25 -1.61 -2.98
N THR A 74 -7.04 -0.85 -3.73
CA THR A 74 -7.51 -1.27 -5.04
C THR A 74 -7.08 -0.26 -6.08
N LEU A 75 -6.53 -0.73 -7.19
CA LEU A 75 -6.14 0.10 -8.30
C LEU A 75 -7.05 -0.18 -9.49
N SER A 76 -7.50 0.87 -10.15
CA SER A 76 -8.30 0.72 -11.36
C SER A 76 -7.41 0.96 -12.54
N ALA A 77 -7.18 -0.04 -13.34
CA ALA A 77 -6.28 0.06 -14.45
C ALA A 77 -6.65 -0.95 -15.53
N PHE A 78 -6.43 -0.59 -16.77
CA PHE A 78 -6.69 -1.49 -17.90
C PHE A 78 -8.13 -2.01 -17.90
N GLY A 79 -9.06 -1.15 -17.51
CA GLY A 79 -10.46 -1.52 -17.49
C GLY A 79 -10.85 -2.49 -16.38
N LYS A 80 -9.99 -2.68 -15.40
CA LYS A 80 -10.26 -3.61 -14.32
C LYS A 80 -9.94 -3.00 -12.98
N ASN A 81 -10.49 -3.58 -11.93
CA ASN A 81 -10.15 -3.20 -10.58
C ASN A 81 -9.30 -4.31 -9.98
N ILE A 82 -8.11 -3.95 -9.54
CA ILE A 82 -7.16 -4.92 -9.02
C ILE A 82 -6.93 -4.63 -7.55
N ARG A 83 -7.16 -5.63 -6.73
CA ARG A 83 -6.92 -5.50 -5.29
C ARG A 83 -5.51 -5.96 -4.96
N LEU A 84 -4.80 -5.16 -4.18
CA LEU A 84 -3.49 -5.55 -3.70
C LEU A 84 -3.56 -5.70 -2.19
N VAL A 85 -2.97 -6.76 -1.70
CA VAL A 85 -2.84 -7.00 -0.27
C VAL A 85 -1.35 -7.21 -0.03
N CYS A 86 -0.72 -6.27 0.64
CA CYS A 86 0.71 -6.30 0.83
C CYS A 86 1.04 -6.42 2.31
N GLU A 87 1.94 -7.33 2.63
CA GLU A 87 2.36 -7.53 4.00
C GLU A 87 3.75 -7.01 4.17
N GLY A 88 4.03 -6.41 5.30
CA GLY A 88 5.34 -5.88 5.57
C GLY A 88 5.46 -5.37 6.98
N LYS A 89 6.43 -4.53 7.21
CA LYS A 89 6.63 -3.95 8.51
C LYS A 89 6.98 -2.49 8.39
N ILE A 90 6.69 -1.73 9.41
CA ILE A 90 6.95 -0.31 9.45
C ILE A 90 8.44 -0.10 9.63
N VAL A 91 9.03 0.71 8.76
CA VAL A 91 10.46 1.02 8.85
C VAL A 91 10.73 2.47 9.22
N ARG A 92 9.72 3.32 9.14
CA ARG A 92 9.88 4.71 9.55
C ARG A 92 8.55 5.32 9.86
N VAL A 93 8.49 6.14 10.89
CA VAL A 93 7.28 6.85 11.27
C VAL A 93 7.64 8.32 11.35
N GLU A 94 6.90 9.16 10.64
CA GLU A 94 7.11 10.61 10.66
C GLU A 94 5.92 11.27 11.32
N ARG A 95 6.14 11.90 12.45
CA ARG A 95 5.07 12.54 13.17
C ARG A 95 5.11 14.03 12.92
N PHE A 96 3.97 14.59 12.65
CA PHE A 96 3.86 16.01 12.35
C PHE A 96 3.33 16.76 13.55
N PRO A 97 3.96 17.83 13.93
CA PRO A 97 3.60 18.52 15.17
C PRO A 97 2.17 19.04 15.22
N ARG A 98 1.62 19.41 14.14
CA ARG A 98 0.32 19.96 14.15
C ARG A 98 -0.74 19.12 13.58
N GLY A 99 -0.53 18.01 13.14
CA GLY A 99 -1.54 17.19 12.54
C GLY A 99 -1.85 15.99 13.33
N ALA A 100 -3.00 15.42 13.10
CA ALA A 100 -3.33 14.14 13.64
C ALA A 100 -2.72 13.04 12.80
N ALA A 101 -2.40 13.32 11.56
CA ALA A 101 -1.90 12.28 10.68
C ALA A 101 -0.42 12.01 10.90
N THR A 102 -0.03 10.79 10.69
CA THR A 102 1.34 10.34 10.81
C THR A 102 1.75 9.75 9.48
N GLY A 103 2.94 10.04 9.03
CA GLY A 103 3.48 9.45 7.81
C GLY A 103 4.16 8.14 8.15
N ILE A 104 3.81 7.08 7.45
CA ILE A 104 4.31 5.75 7.75
C ILE A 104 4.92 5.13 6.52
N ALA A 105 6.17 4.71 6.62
CA ALA A 105 6.87 4.03 5.55
C ALA A 105 6.95 2.55 5.90
N VAL A 106 6.57 1.71 4.95
CA VAL A 106 6.51 0.28 5.13
C VAL A 106 7.39 -0.42 4.12
N GLU A 107 8.10 -1.45 4.55
CA GLU A 107 8.88 -2.29 3.67
C GLU A 107 8.07 -3.56 3.47
N PHE A 108 7.79 -3.92 2.23
CA PHE A 108 6.97 -5.10 1.95
C PHE A 108 7.78 -6.38 1.97
N SER A 109 7.18 -7.43 2.50
CA SER A 109 7.75 -8.75 2.38
C SER A 109 6.98 -9.54 1.33
N ARG A 110 5.74 -9.15 1.01
CA ARG A 110 4.95 -9.89 0.08
C ARG A 110 3.77 -9.05 -0.37
N CYS A 111 3.40 -9.15 -1.63
CA CYS A 111 2.21 -8.51 -2.16
C CYS A 111 1.46 -9.46 -3.06
N ASP A 112 0.17 -9.57 -2.89
CA ASP A 112 -0.68 -10.42 -3.71
C ASP A 112 -1.66 -9.53 -4.46
N MET A 113 -1.90 -9.86 -5.71
CA MET A 113 -2.86 -9.16 -6.54
C MET A 113 -4.01 -10.07 -6.88
N SER A 114 -5.20 -9.54 -6.91
CA SER A 114 -6.36 -10.30 -7.34
C SER A 114 -7.37 -9.36 -7.97
N SER A 115 -8.31 -9.92 -8.70
CA SER A 115 -9.33 -9.11 -9.33
C SER A 115 -10.40 -8.78 -8.32
N ALA A 116 -10.61 -7.51 -8.08
CA ALA A 116 -11.64 -7.10 -7.16
C ALA A 116 -13.03 -7.19 -7.78
N ASP A 117 -13.11 -7.13 -9.10
CA ASP A 117 -14.40 -7.21 -9.73
C ASP A 117 -15.07 -8.53 -9.54
N ILE A 118 -14.34 -9.58 -9.61
CA ILE A 118 -14.92 -10.88 -9.50
C ILE A 118 -15.52 -11.07 -8.17
N ALA A 119 -14.89 -10.59 -7.17
CA ALA A 119 -15.43 -10.79 -5.87
C ALA A 119 -16.75 -10.10 -5.76
N GLY A 120 -16.88 -8.98 -6.35
CA GLY A 120 -18.10 -8.29 -6.22
C GLY A 120 -19.19 -8.88 -7.02
N LYS A 121 -18.89 -9.72 -7.98
CA LYS A 121 -19.91 -10.22 -8.72
C LYS A 121 -20.39 -11.42 -8.32
N SER A 122 -19.76 -12.02 -7.52
CA SER A 122 -20.20 -13.26 -7.17
C SER A 122 -21.47 -13.20 -6.65
N ASN A 123 -22.09 -12.64 -6.86
CA ASN A 123 -23.34 -12.76 -6.39
C ASN A 123 -24.27 -12.63 -7.30
#